data_f41c60544c53df59f8daddc8621948f0
#
_entry.id   f41c60544c53df59f8daddc8621948f0
#
_cell.length_a   1.000
_cell.length_b   1.000
_cell.length_c   1.000
_cell.angle_alpha   90.00
_cell.angle_beta   90.00
_cell.angle_gamma   90.00
#
_symmetry.space_group_name_H-M   'P 1'
#
loop_
_entity.id
_entity.type
_entity.pdbx_description
1 polymer ?
#
loop_
_entity_poly.entity_id
_entity_poly.type
_entity_poly.pdbx_seq_one_letter_code
_entity_poly.pdbx_strand_id
1 'polypeptide(L)'
;MFEAFFIHLVYEIVREAGLRMPKSVGHAISIVGALVIGDSAVTAGIISAPMLIIVGLTAVSSFVVSTLYESVAVMRFAFIIIGGLGGLYGIMMGFAAVLVNAAAINPYGVPFTSPLSPTKIGAWRDLVVRQDWRKMGKKKMLIQKLEK
;
A
#
# COMPACT_ATOMS: atom_id res chain seq x y z
N MET A 1 7.43 6.74 -17.11
CA MET A 1 8.26 6.15 -16.06
C MET A 1 9.03 7.20 -15.28
N PHE A 2 9.92 7.98 -15.92
CA PHE A 2 10.76 8.97 -15.23
C PHE A 2 9.94 10.03 -14.48
N GLU A 3 8.87 10.54 -15.08
CA GLU A 3 7.95 11.48 -14.45
C GLU A 3 7.35 10.91 -13.16
N ALA A 4 6.80 9.69 -13.22
CA ALA A 4 6.23 9.01 -12.05
C ALA A 4 7.28 8.77 -10.96
N PHE A 5 8.46 8.32 -11.34
CA PHE A 5 9.56 8.09 -10.40
C PHE A 5 9.99 9.39 -9.71
N PHE A 6 10.18 10.44 -10.49
CA PHE A 6 10.65 11.73 -9.98
C PHE A 6 9.65 12.35 -9.00
N ILE A 7 8.36 12.40 -9.36
CA ILE A 7 7.36 13.01 -8.47
C ILE A 7 7.18 12.19 -7.19
N HIS A 8 7.20 10.87 -7.26
CA HIS A 8 7.15 10.04 -6.06
C HIS A 8 8.39 10.20 -5.18
N LEU A 9 9.57 10.39 -5.77
CA LEU A 9 10.79 10.67 -5.01
C LEU A 9 10.68 12.01 -4.27
N VAL A 10 10.26 13.06 -4.96
CA VAL A 10 10.03 14.39 -4.34
C VAL A 10 8.99 14.30 -3.23
N TYR A 11 7.89 13.60 -3.48
CA TYR A 11 6.86 13.38 -2.47
C TYR A 11 7.44 12.68 -1.21
N GLU A 12 8.25 11.64 -1.37
CA GLU A 12 8.84 10.90 -0.25
C GLU A 12 9.81 11.78 0.57
N ILE A 13 10.64 12.60 -0.12
CA ILE A 13 11.54 13.55 0.54
C ILE A 13 10.77 14.57 1.36
N VAL A 14 9.72 15.18 0.79
CA VAL A 14 8.90 16.19 1.48
C VAL A 14 8.18 15.56 2.68
N ARG A 15 7.66 14.36 2.52
CA ARG A 15 7.01 13.62 3.59
C ARG A 15 7.98 13.29 4.73
N GLU A 16 9.16 12.76 4.43
CA GLU A 16 10.18 12.44 5.43
C GLU A 16 10.63 13.70 6.19
N ALA A 17 10.80 14.82 5.48
CA ALA A 17 11.09 16.10 6.11
C ALA A 17 9.94 16.54 7.05
N GLY A 18 8.70 16.37 6.64
CA GLY A 18 7.52 16.68 7.44
C GLY A 18 7.42 15.86 8.74
N LEU A 19 7.83 14.58 8.69
CA LEU A 19 7.83 13.70 9.88
C LEU A 19 8.87 14.10 10.93
N ARG A 20 9.97 14.71 10.51
CA ARG A 20 11.07 15.18 11.39
C ARG A 20 10.79 16.54 12.03
N MET A 21 9.76 17.25 11.59
CA MET A 21 9.38 18.55 12.13
C MET A 21 8.38 18.46 13.26
N PRO A 22 8.32 19.47 14.16
CA PRO A 22 7.23 19.57 15.14
C PRO A 22 5.87 19.53 14.43
N LYS A 23 4.90 18.80 15.00
CA LYS A 23 3.59 18.50 14.38
C LYS A 23 2.85 19.71 13.81
N SER A 24 2.92 20.85 14.51
CA SER A 24 2.27 22.11 14.07
C SER A 24 2.87 22.68 12.78
N VAL A 25 4.18 22.56 12.61
CA VAL A 25 4.92 23.11 11.45
C VAL A 25 4.97 22.10 10.31
N GLY A 26 5.16 20.82 10.61
CA GLY A 26 5.24 19.75 9.60
C GLY A 26 3.99 19.64 8.75
N HIS A 27 2.79 19.81 9.33
CA HIS A 27 1.52 19.78 8.59
C HIS A 27 1.39 20.94 7.60
N ALA A 28 1.74 22.15 8.04
CA ALA A 28 1.70 23.34 7.19
C ALA A 28 2.69 23.24 6.03
N ILE A 29 3.93 22.80 6.30
CA ILE A 29 4.97 22.64 5.27
C ILE A 29 4.59 21.54 4.27
N SER A 30 3.99 20.45 4.71
CA SER A 30 3.54 19.40 3.80
C SER A 30 2.46 19.87 2.84
N ILE A 31 1.50 20.69 3.32
CA ILE A 31 0.44 21.24 2.47
C ILE A 31 1.01 22.29 1.50
N VAL A 32 1.79 23.24 1.99
CA VAL A 32 2.40 24.29 1.17
C VAL A 32 3.39 23.70 0.17
N GLY A 33 4.23 22.75 0.62
CA GLY A 33 5.18 22.06 -0.25
C GLY A 33 4.46 21.30 -1.37
N ALA A 34 3.43 20.54 -1.05
CA ALA A 34 2.66 19.80 -2.06
C ALA A 34 1.97 20.74 -3.06
N LEU A 35 1.37 21.84 -2.59
CA LEU A 35 0.68 22.81 -3.45
C LEU A 35 1.66 23.58 -4.33
N VAL A 36 2.68 24.20 -3.73
CA VAL A 36 3.63 25.09 -4.44
C VAL A 36 4.52 24.27 -5.38
N ILE A 37 5.08 23.17 -4.91
CA ILE A 37 5.95 22.32 -5.73
C ILE A 37 5.14 21.64 -6.83
N GLY A 38 3.94 21.15 -6.52
CA GLY A 38 3.06 20.49 -7.48
C GLY A 38 2.62 21.42 -8.59
N ASP A 39 2.12 22.60 -8.26
CA ASP A 39 1.68 23.60 -9.23
C ASP A 39 2.85 24.11 -10.10
N SER A 40 3.98 24.42 -9.48
CA SER A 40 5.19 24.83 -10.18
C SER A 40 5.71 23.75 -11.13
N ALA A 41 5.67 22.47 -10.74
CA ALA A 41 6.13 21.37 -11.57
C ALA A 41 5.22 21.14 -12.79
N VAL A 42 3.91 21.31 -12.63
CA VAL A 42 2.95 21.24 -13.75
C VAL A 42 3.10 22.43 -14.67
N THR A 43 3.21 23.66 -14.14
CA THR A 43 3.38 24.89 -14.91
C THR A 43 4.70 24.88 -15.70
N ALA A 44 5.77 24.35 -15.13
CA ALA A 44 7.05 24.15 -15.79
C ALA A 44 7.06 23.00 -16.83
N GLY A 45 5.97 22.25 -16.95
CA GLY A 45 5.89 21.11 -17.87
C GLY A 45 6.75 19.91 -17.48
N ILE A 46 7.24 19.86 -16.24
CA ILE A 46 8.06 18.74 -15.73
C ILE A 46 7.18 17.52 -15.48
N ILE A 47 5.94 17.77 -15.04
CA ILE A 47 4.98 16.73 -14.66
C ILE A 47 3.64 17.07 -15.29
N SER A 48 2.93 16.05 -15.78
CA SER A 48 1.57 16.22 -16.27
C SER A 48 0.56 16.38 -15.12
N ALA A 49 -0.46 17.22 -15.32
CA ALA A 49 -1.51 17.43 -14.33
C ALA A 49 -2.23 16.14 -13.90
N PRO A 50 -2.57 15.19 -14.81
CA PRO A 50 -3.13 13.89 -14.40
C PRO A 50 -2.20 13.07 -13.50
N MET A 51 -0.89 13.10 -13.73
CA MET A 51 0.07 12.40 -12.89
C MET A 51 0.09 12.97 -11.47
N LEU A 52 0.05 14.30 -11.33
CA LEU A 52 0.00 14.96 -10.02
C LEU A 52 -1.26 14.56 -9.24
N ILE A 53 -2.42 14.44 -9.92
CA ILE A 53 -3.68 13.98 -9.29
C ILE A 53 -3.53 12.54 -8.77
N ILE A 54 -2.94 11.64 -9.56
CA ILE A 54 -2.73 10.24 -9.16
C ILE A 54 -1.82 10.17 -7.93
N VAL A 55 -0.73 10.94 -7.92
CA VAL A 55 0.19 10.99 -6.78
C VAL A 55 -0.50 11.56 -5.54
N GLY A 56 -1.29 12.62 -5.70
CA GLY A 56 -2.07 13.20 -4.61
C GLY A 56 -3.06 12.21 -3.99
N LEU A 57 -3.82 11.47 -4.83
CA LEU A 57 -4.71 10.41 -4.35
C LEU A 57 -3.95 9.30 -3.65
N THR A 58 -2.79 8.91 -4.17
CA THR A 58 -1.93 7.90 -3.54
C THR A 58 -1.43 8.38 -2.18
N ALA A 59 -1.05 9.65 -2.07
CA ALA A 59 -0.64 10.27 -0.82
C ALA A 59 -1.75 10.24 0.23
N VAL A 60 -2.97 10.64 -0.13
CA VAL A 60 -4.14 10.62 0.77
C VAL A 60 -4.47 9.19 1.18
N SER A 61 -4.47 8.25 0.25
CA SER A 61 -4.75 6.84 0.52
C SER A 61 -3.73 6.21 1.49
N SER A 62 -2.50 6.69 1.50
CA SER A 62 -1.45 6.20 2.40
C SER A 62 -1.72 6.49 3.89
N PHE A 63 -2.54 7.47 4.22
CA PHE A 63 -2.94 7.74 5.60
C PHE A 63 -3.85 6.66 6.18
N VAL A 64 -4.59 5.94 5.34
CA VAL A 64 -5.47 4.85 5.78
C VAL A 64 -4.66 3.64 6.26
N VAL A 65 -3.48 3.42 5.69
CA VAL A 65 -2.64 2.23 5.95
C VAL A 65 -1.29 2.65 6.52
N SER A 66 -1.31 3.50 7.55
CA SER A 66 -0.11 4.09 8.14
C SER A 66 0.91 3.07 8.66
N THR A 67 0.45 1.93 9.18
CA THR A 67 1.31 0.86 9.73
C THR A 67 2.15 0.13 8.67
N LEU A 68 1.70 0.07 7.42
CA LEU A 68 2.39 -0.62 6.32
C LEU A 68 3.08 0.36 5.36
N TYR A 69 3.12 1.63 5.71
CA TYR A 69 3.57 2.67 4.81
C TYR A 69 4.97 2.41 4.24
N GLU A 70 5.94 2.08 5.08
CA GLU A 70 7.32 1.81 4.68
C GLU A 70 7.40 0.70 3.60
N SER A 71 6.68 -0.40 3.84
CA SER A 71 6.63 -1.51 2.88
C SER A 71 5.95 -1.12 1.57
N VAL A 72 4.87 -0.34 1.66
CA VAL A 72 4.13 0.14 0.49
C VAL A 72 4.96 1.14 -0.32
N ALA A 73 5.74 2.01 0.34
CA ALA A 73 6.63 2.96 -0.34
C ALA A 73 7.69 2.23 -1.18
N VAL A 74 8.37 1.25 -0.60
CA VAL A 74 9.35 0.42 -1.33
C VAL A 74 8.71 -0.30 -2.51
N MET A 75 7.56 -0.93 -2.30
CA MET A 75 6.83 -1.61 -3.38
C MET A 75 6.41 -0.66 -4.49
N ARG A 76 5.99 0.55 -4.17
CA ARG A 76 5.63 1.58 -5.16
C ARG A 76 6.79 1.87 -6.11
N PHE A 77 7.98 2.12 -5.58
CA PHE A 77 9.17 2.34 -6.42
C PHE A 77 9.51 1.11 -7.26
N ALA A 78 9.45 -0.08 -6.67
CA ALA A 78 9.66 -1.32 -7.42
C ALA A 78 8.67 -1.47 -8.59
N PHE A 79 7.38 -1.22 -8.37
CA PHE A 79 6.36 -1.29 -9.42
C PHE A 79 6.49 -0.21 -10.49
N ILE A 80 6.97 1.00 -10.14
CA ILE A 80 7.26 2.05 -11.12
C ILE A 80 8.38 1.59 -12.06
N ILE A 81 9.44 0.98 -11.53
CA ILE A 81 10.57 0.48 -12.31
C ILE A 81 10.14 -0.72 -13.17
N ILE A 82 9.49 -1.71 -12.57
CA ILE A 82 9.00 -2.91 -13.26
C ILE A 82 8.00 -2.52 -14.37
N GLY A 83 7.07 -1.63 -14.07
CA GLY A 83 6.10 -1.13 -15.03
C GLY A 83 6.73 -0.32 -16.16
N GLY A 84 7.80 0.43 -15.85
CA GLY A 84 8.54 1.19 -16.85
C GLY A 84 9.36 0.35 -17.83
N LEU A 85 9.88 -0.79 -17.36
CA LEU A 85 10.69 -1.71 -18.17
C LEU A 85 9.84 -2.78 -18.88
N GLY A 86 8.87 -3.35 -18.16
CA GLY A 86 8.07 -4.48 -18.64
C GLY A 86 6.62 -4.11 -19.03
N GLY A 87 6.25 -2.82 -18.94
CA GLY A 87 4.89 -2.37 -19.21
C GLY A 87 3.86 -3.10 -18.35
N LEU A 88 2.68 -3.31 -18.92
CA LEU A 88 1.58 -4.02 -18.23
C LEU A 88 1.94 -5.44 -17.83
N TYR A 89 2.71 -6.15 -18.66
CA TYR A 89 3.16 -7.51 -18.38
C TYR A 89 4.06 -7.55 -17.12
N GLY A 90 5.00 -6.61 -17.01
CA GLY A 90 5.86 -6.46 -15.83
C GLY A 90 5.06 -6.24 -14.56
N ILE A 91 4.05 -5.35 -14.61
CA ILE A 91 3.16 -5.07 -13.47
C ILE A 91 2.41 -6.33 -13.04
N MET A 92 1.83 -7.08 -13.99
CA MET A 92 1.10 -8.32 -13.69
C MET A 92 2.01 -9.38 -13.05
N MET A 93 3.21 -9.56 -13.59
CA MET A 93 4.20 -10.50 -13.03
C MET A 93 4.67 -10.07 -11.63
N GLY A 94 4.95 -8.78 -11.44
CA GLY A 94 5.32 -8.23 -10.14
C GLY A 94 4.20 -8.42 -9.11
N PHE A 95 2.96 -8.17 -9.49
CA PHE A 95 1.80 -8.37 -8.61
C PHE A 95 1.62 -9.85 -8.25
N ALA A 96 1.74 -10.75 -9.22
CA ALA A 96 1.69 -12.20 -8.98
C ALA A 96 2.80 -12.64 -7.99
N ALA A 97 4.03 -12.16 -8.19
CA ALA A 97 5.15 -12.46 -7.30
C ALA A 97 4.89 -11.99 -5.85
N VAL A 98 4.31 -10.79 -5.67
CA VAL A 98 3.93 -10.28 -4.35
C VAL A 98 2.85 -11.13 -3.71
N LEU A 99 1.83 -11.54 -4.46
CA LEU A 99 0.77 -12.42 -3.95
C LEU A 99 1.31 -13.79 -3.52
N VAL A 100 2.18 -14.39 -4.33
CA VAL A 100 2.82 -15.68 -4.00
C VAL A 100 3.68 -15.53 -2.74
N ASN A 101 4.47 -14.47 -2.65
CA ASN A 101 5.29 -14.21 -1.47
C ASN A 101 4.43 -14.01 -0.22
N ALA A 102 3.38 -13.20 -0.31
CA ALA A 102 2.46 -12.97 0.81
C ALA A 102 1.77 -14.28 1.26
N ALA A 103 1.42 -15.16 0.32
CA ALA A 103 0.83 -16.48 0.62
C ALA A 103 1.84 -17.47 1.24
N ALA A 104 3.13 -17.30 0.95
CA ALA A 104 4.19 -18.16 1.49
C ALA A 104 4.62 -17.78 2.93
N ILE A 105 4.32 -16.56 3.37
CA ILE A 105 4.68 -16.09 4.72
C ILE A 105 3.80 -16.79 5.77
N ASN A 106 4.43 -17.60 6.62
CA ASN A 106 3.78 -18.33 7.72
C ASN A 106 4.43 -17.97 9.06
N PRO A 107 4.20 -16.77 9.61
CA PRO A 107 4.72 -16.42 10.92
C PRO A 107 4.03 -17.30 11.99
N TYR A 108 4.85 -17.95 12.82
CA TYR A 108 4.37 -18.81 13.91
C TYR A 108 3.41 -19.95 13.49
N GLY A 109 3.55 -20.47 12.25
CA GLY A 109 2.71 -21.55 11.73
C GLY A 109 1.30 -21.14 11.30
N VAL A 110 0.96 -19.86 11.35
CA VAL A 110 -0.31 -19.34 10.84
C VAL A 110 -0.04 -18.59 9.51
N PRO A 111 -0.69 -19.00 8.40
CA PRO A 111 -0.53 -18.31 7.13
C PRO A 111 -0.95 -16.84 7.23
N PHE A 112 -0.08 -15.92 6.81
CA PHE A 112 -0.35 -14.47 6.84
C PHE A 112 -1.64 -14.11 6.09
N THR A 113 -1.93 -14.81 5.01
CA THR A 113 -3.12 -14.61 4.18
C THR A 113 -4.36 -15.38 4.65
N SER A 114 -4.30 -16.04 5.83
CA SER A 114 -5.48 -16.71 6.39
C SER A 114 -6.59 -15.69 6.70
N PRO A 115 -7.84 -15.94 6.32
CA PRO A 115 -8.45 -17.18 5.79
C PRO A 115 -8.52 -17.27 4.26
N LEU A 116 -7.87 -16.36 3.51
CA LEU A 116 -7.87 -16.40 2.04
C LEU A 116 -7.09 -17.59 1.49
N SER A 117 -5.92 -17.86 2.07
CA SER A 117 -5.10 -19.02 1.72
C SER A 117 -4.58 -19.68 3.01
N PRO A 118 -4.80 -21.01 3.22
CA PRO A 118 -5.58 -21.94 2.38
C PRO A 118 -7.09 -21.68 2.44
N THR A 119 -7.74 -21.75 1.28
CA THR A 119 -9.16 -21.44 1.12
C THR A 119 -10.05 -22.45 1.84
N LYS A 120 -10.65 -22.04 2.94
CA LYS A 120 -11.72 -22.81 3.60
C LYS A 120 -12.99 -21.98 3.55
N ILE A 121 -13.95 -22.40 2.72
CA ILE A 121 -15.24 -21.69 2.49
C ILE A 121 -15.96 -21.35 3.81
N GLY A 122 -15.79 -22.19 4.85
CA GLY A 122 -16.36 -21.92 6.17
C GLY A 122 -15.70 -20.79 6.96
N ALA A 123 -14.46 -20.39 6.59
CA ALA A 123 -13.73 -19.31 7.26
C ALA A 123 -13.96 -17.93 6.59
N TRP A 124 -14.56 -17.93 5.38
CA TRP A 124 -14.88 -16.70 4.65
C TRP A 124 -16.09 -15.93 5.22
N ARG A 125 -16.82 -16.56 6.14
CA ARG A 125 -18.08 -16.03 6.67
C ARG A 125 -17.97 -14.72 7.42
N ASP A 126 -16.77 -14.34 7.89
CA ASP A 126 -16.51 -13.11 8.66
C ASP A 126 -15.51 -12.18 7.97
N LEU A 127 -15.11 -12.50 6.73
CA LEU A 127 -14.09 -11.73 6.00
C LEU A 127 -14.69 -10.49 5.33
N VAL A 128 -15.83 -10.64 4.66
CA VAL A 128 -16.49 -9.60 3.86
C VAL A 128 -17.77 -9.10 4.52
N VAL A 129 -18.55 -10.01 5.10
CA VAL A 129 -19.80 -9.70 5.79
C VAL A 129 -19.75 -10.24 7.20
N ARG A 130 -19.82 -9.34 8.19
CA ARG A 130 -19.81 -9.71 9.61
C ARG A 130 -21.02 -10.57 9.95
N GLN A 131 -20.77 -11.78 10.43
CA GLN A 131 -21.81 -12.72 10.81
C GLN A 131 -22.23 -12.54 12.26
N ASP A 132 -23.50 -12.92 12.57
CA ASP A 132 -24.07 -12.89 13.91
C ASP A 132 -23.30 -13.83 14.85
N TRP A 133 -22.92 -13.33 16.02
CA TRP A 133 -22.14 -14.02 17.05
C TRP A 133 -22.75 -15.36 17.46
N ARG A 134 -24.07 -15.49 17.42
CA ARG A 134 -24.80 -16.74 17.75
C ARG A 134 -24.48 -17.89 16.80
N LYS A 135 -24.06 -17.58 15.55
CA LYS A 135 -23.71 -18.57 14.52
C LYS A 135 -22.23 -18.93 14.49
N MET A 136 -21.36 -18.13 15.13
CA MET A 136 -19.91 -18.36 15.18
C MET A 136 -19.48 -19.37 16.24
N GLY A 137 -20.24 -19.56 17.32
CA GLY A 137 -19.82 -20.26 18.54
C GLY A 137 -19.62 -21.77 18.47
N LYS A 138 -19.80 -22.42 17.32
CA LYS A 138 -19.77 -23.90 17.21
C LYS A 138 -18.65 -24.50 16.33
N LYS A 139 -17.78 -23.71 15.71
CA LYS A 139 -16.69 -24.25 14.90
C LYS A 139 -15.32 -23.85 15.45
N LYS A 140 -14.48 -24.85 15.76
CA LYS A 140 -13.09 -24.68 16.20
C LYS A 140 -12.33 -23.82 15.17
N MET A 141 -11.74 -22.71 15.62
CA MET A 141 -10.87 -21.87 14.80
C MET A 141 -9.64 -22.68 14.31
N LEU A 142 -9.08 -22.29 13.20
CA LEU A 142 -7.91 -22.94 12.57
C LEU A 142 -6.72 -23.08 13.52
N ILE A 143 -6.58 -22.14 14.46
CA ILE A 143 -5.49 -22.07 15.44
C ILE A 143 -5.52 -23.27 16.40
N GLN A 144 -6.68 -23.83 16.75
CA GLN A 144 -6.82 -24.97 17.64
C GLN A 144 -6.43 -26.33 16.99
N LYS A 145 -6.18 -26.38 15.69
CA LYS A 145 -5.75 -27.61 14.99
C LYS A 145 -4.23 -27.76 14.90
N LEU A 146 -3.46 -26.74 15.28
CA LEU A 146 -2.00 -26.79 15.24
C LEU A 146 -1.37 -27.31 16.55
N GLU A 147 -2.18 -27.56 17.59
CA GLU A 147 -1.75 -28.12 18.88
C GLU A 147 -1.85 -29.65 18.98
N LYS A 148 -1.88 -30.36 17.85
CA LYS A 148 -1.80 -31.84 17.87
C LYS A 148 -0.71 -32.32 16.93
#